data_932a5eeb112c36acac218d91bd2108c9
#
_entry.id   932a5eeb112c36acac218d91bd2108c9
#
_cell.length_a   1.000
_cell.length_b   1.000
_cell.length_c   1.000
_cell.angle_alpha   90.00
_cell.angle_beta   90.00
_cell.angle_gamma   90.00
#
_symmetry.space_group_name_H-M   'P 1'
#
loop_
_entity.id
_entity.type
_entity.pdbx_description
1 polymer ?
#
loop_
_entity_poly.entity_id
_entity_poly.type
_entity_poly.pdbx_seq_one_letter_code
_entity_poly.pdbx_strand_id
1 'polypeptide(L)'
;QMCIRDRDIVKKSCQRVFQALRIDVNSEFEVLDQFLYSLPDVLAPNGRVAILTFHSGEDRMVKKAFKQYYKEGIFREIAEDVIRPSAEECRNNGRARSTKMRWAVKR
;
A
#
# COMPACT_ATOMS: atom_id res chain seq x y z
N GLN A 1 13.70 4.22 -15.59
CA GLN A 1 13.86 2.96 -14.85
C GLN A 1 14.75 3.14 -13.64
N MET A 2 14.34 2.57 -12.52
CA MET A 2 15.20 2.48 -11.34
C MET A 2 16.34 1.49 -11.59
N CYS A 3 17.59 1.84 -11.20
CA CYS A 3 18.69 0.89 -11.26
C CYS A 3 18.48 -0.22 -10.21
N ILE A 4 19.19 -1.34 -10.35
CA ILE A 4 19.05 -2.50 -9.45
C ILE A 4 19.30 -2.12 -7.99
N ARG A 5 20.29 -1.29 -7.75
CA ARG A 5 20.65 -0.80 -6.41
C ARG A 5 19.50 -0.03 -5.76
N ASP A 6 18.84 0.85 -6.54
CA ASP A 6 17.72 1.65 -6.01
C ASP A 6 16.51 0.78 -5.71
N ARG A 7 16.25 -0.24 -6.51
CA ARG A 7 15.19 -1.23 -6.27
C ARG A 7 15.41 -1.98 -4.96
N ASP A 8 16.64 -2.38 -4.68
CA ASP A 8 16.96 -3.09 -3.44
C ASP A 8 16.77 -2.19 -2.21
N ILE A 9 17.15 -0.93 -2.29
CA ILE A 9 16.95 0.04 -1.21
C ILE A 9 15.46 0.25 -0.93
N VAL A 10 14.66 0.44 -1.96
CA VAL A 10 13.21 0.61 -1.83
C VAL A 10 12.57 -0.65 -1.25
N LYS A 11 12.96 -1.83 -1.72
CA LYS A 11 12.46 -3.10 -1.23
C LYS A 11 12.76 -3.28 0.27
N LYS A 12 13.98 -3.01 0.70
CA LYS A 12 14.37 -3.10 2.10
C LYS A 12 13.59 -2.11 2.98
N SER A 13 13.38 -0.89 2.50
CA SER A 13 12.58 0.11 3.20
C SER A 13 11.14 -0.34 3.36
N CYS A 14 10.53 -0.89 2.31
CA CYS A 14 9.17 -1.43 2.36
C CYS A 14 9.08 -2.60 3.34
N GLN A 15 10.06 -3.49 3.36
CA GLN A 15 10.08 -4.63 4.28
C GLN A 15 10.12 -4.18 5.75
N ARG A 16 10.90 -3.15 6.06
CA ARG A 16 10.98 -2.60 7.41
C ARG A 16 9.64 -1.98 7.86
N VAL A 17 8.97 -1.28 6.96
CA VAL A 17 7.66 -0.70 7.25
C VAL A 17 6.63 -1.79 7.49
N PHE A 18 6.62 -2.83 6.66
CA PHE A 18 5.72 -3.98 6.84
C PHE A 18 5.96 -4.70 8.17
N GLN A 19 7.21 -4.83 8.60
CA GLN A 19 7.52 -5.41 9.92
C GLN A 19 6.97 -4.55 11.05
N ALA A 20 7.12 -3.23 10.98
CA ALA A 20 6.60 -2.31 11.97
C ALA A 20 5.07 -2.40 12.08
N LEU A 21 4.38 -2.46 10.92
CA LEU A 21 2.94 -2.63 10.88
C LEU A 21 2.48 -3.96 11.49
N ARG A 22 3.29 -5.00 11.34
CA ARG A 22 2.97 -6.33 11.87
C ARG A 22 3.14 -6.42 13.39
N ILE A 23 4.08 -5.68 13.96
CA ILE A 23 4.41 -5.73 15.39
C ILE A 23 3.41 -4.95 16.24
N ASP A 24 2.89 -3.85 15.75
CA ASP A 24 2.00 -2.98 16.51
C ASP A 24 0.53 -3.27 16.22
N VAL A 25 0.00 -4.30 16.84
CA VAL A 25 -1.39 -4.74 16.65
C VAL A 25 -2.40 -3.73 17.20
N ASN A 26 -2.03 -2.98 18.26
CA ASN A 26 -2.95 -2.06 18.95
C ASN A 26 -3.02 -0.67 18.33
N SER A 27 -2.07 -0.32 17.46
CA SER A 27 -1.98 1.00 16.83
C SER A 27 -2.00 0.91 15.31
N GLU A 28 -2.64 -0.11 14.76
CA GLU A 28 -2.65 -0.39 13.31
C GLU A 28 -3.09 0.81 12.49
N PHE A 29 -4.16 1.49 12.90
CA PHE A 29 -4.67 2.65 12.15
C PHE A 29 -3.71 3.83 12.22
N GLU A 30 -3.12 4.07 13.37
CA GLU A 30 -2.18 5.17 13.55
C GLU A 30 -0.91 4.95 12.74
N VAL A 31 -0.36 3.74 12.78
CA VAL A 31 0.83 3.37 12.01
C VAL A 31 0.57 3.44 10.52
N LEU A 32 -0.59 2.94 10.09
CA LEU A 32 -1.00 3.02 8.68
C LEU A 32 -1.16 4.47 8.24
N ASP A 33 -1.77 5.31 9.05
CA ASP A 33 -1.93 6.73 8.74
C ASP A 33 -0.57 7.43 8.58
N GLN A 34 0.37 7.18 9.49
CA GLN A 34 1.73 7.71 9.40
C GLN A 34 2.45 7.23 8.14
N PHE A 35 2.30 5.95 7.81
CA PHE A 35 2.88 5.39 6.60
C PHE A 35 2.32 6.07 5.35
N LEU A 36 1.02 6.22 5.27
CA LEU A 36 0.37 6.90 4.15
C LEU A 36 0.81 8.35 4.03
N TYR A 37 0.96 9.03 5.16
CA TYR A 37 1.44 10.41 5.19
C TYR A 37 2.88 10.53 4.64
N SER A 38 3.71 9.55 4.88
CA SER A 38 5.12 9.56 4.44
C SER A 38 5.33 9.15 2.98
N LEU A 39 4.32 8.57 2.32
CA LEU A 39 4.46 8.05 0.96
C LEU A 39 5.00 9.06 -0.05
N PRO A 40 4.55 10.33 -0.07
CA PRO A 40 5.09 11.29 -1.03
C PRO A 40 6.60 11.52 -0.88
N ASP A 41 7.12 11.38 0.32
CA ASP A 41 8.54 11.62 0.62
C ASP A 41 9.42 10.39 0.34
N VAL A 42 8.88 9.18 0.49
CA VAL A 42 9.65 7.95 0.35
C VAL A 42 9.62 7.35 -1.05
N LEU A 43 8.60 7.67 -1.85
CA LEU A 43 8.51 7.19 -3.23
C LEU A 43 9.29 8.09 -4.18
N ALA A 44 10.15 7.47 -4.99
CA ALA A 44 10.81 8.16 -6.10
C ALA A 44 9.81 8.46 -7.23
N PRO A 45 10.10 9.43 -8.10
CA PRO A 45 9.27 9.63 -9.31
C PRO A 45 9.13 8.33 -10.10
N ASN A 46 7.91 8.03 -10.53
CA ASN A 46 7.52 6.76 -11.15
C ASN A 46 7.58 5.55 -10.22
N GLY A 47 7.85 5.76 -8.93
CA GLY A 47 7.80 4.71 -7.93
C GLY A 47 6.38 4.18 -7.76
N ARG A 48 6.26 2.90 -7.43
CA ARG A 48 4.97 2.23 -7.25
C ARG A 48 4.80 1.77 -5.82
N VAL A 49 3.57 1.83 -5.34
CA VAL A 49 3.21 1.31 -4.03
C VAL A 49 1.97 0.44 -4.18
N ALA A 50 1.98 -0.69 -3.49
CA ALA A 50 0.81 -1.55 -3.39
C ALA A 50 0.59 -1.87 -1.91
N ILE A 51 -0.64 -1.74 -1.45
CA ILE A 51 -1.00 -1.96 -0.04
C ILE A 51 -2.08 -3.02 0.03
N LEU A 52 -1.80 -4.06 0.81
CA LEU A 52 -2.77 -5.10 1.14
C LEU A 52 -3.40 -4.81 2.49
N THR A 53 -4.71 -4.83 2.55
CA THR A 53 -5.48 -4.65 3.77
C THR A 53 -6.38 -5.86 4.01
N PHE A 54 -6.71 -6.12 5.27
CA PHE A 54 -7.48 -7.29 5.66
C PHE A 54 -8.88 -6.94 6.17
N HIS A 55 -9.18 -5.67 6.41
CA HIS A 55 -10.53 -5.24 6.77
C HIS A 55 -10.86 -3.87 6.17
N SER A 56 -12.16 -3.58 6.16
CA SER A 56 -12.70 -2.41 5.46
C SER A 56 -12.23 -1.06 6.00
N GLY A 57 -11.93 -0.97 7.29
CA GLY A 57 -11.44 0.27 7.89
C GLY A 57 -10.08 0.68 7.35
N GLU A 58 -9.15 -0.28 7.26
CA GLU A 58 -7.83 -0.05 6.67
C GLU A 58 -7.95 0.30 5.18
N ASP A 59 -8.75 -0.45 4.43
CA ASP A 59 -8.96 -0.20 3.01
C ASP A 59 -9.51 1.21 2.76
N ARG A 60 -10.43 1.66 3.59
CA ARG A 60 -11.01 3.00 3.49
C ARG A 60 -9.94 4.08 3.68
N MET A 61 -9.02 3.90 4.63
CA MET A 61 -7.92 4.83 4.85
C MET A 61 -7.00 4.91 3.62
N VAL A 62 -6.63 3.77 3.06
CA VAL A 62 -5.79 3.69 1.86
C VAL A 62 -6.48 4.35 0.68
N LYS A 63 -7.74 4.03 0.45
CA LYS A 63 -8.55 4.62 -0.62
C LYS A 63 -8.58 6.15 -0.52
N LYS A 64 -8.85 6.66 0.67
CA LYS A 64 -8.94 8.10 0.91
C LYS A 64 -7.59 8.79 0.65
N ALA A 65 -6.50 8.22 1.16
CA ALA A 65 -5.17 8.78 0.98
C ALA A 65 -4.75 8.78 -0.49
N PHE A 66 -4.98 7.68 -1.21
CA PHE A 66 -4.61 7.59 -2.63
C PHE A 66 -5.40 8.59 -3.49
N LYS A 67 -6.69 8.74 -3.23
CA LYS A 67 -7.52 9.71 -3.93
C LYS A 67 -7.05 11.15 -3.67
N GLN A 68 -6.69 11.45 -2.42
CA GLN A 68 -6.19 12.77 -2.05
C GLN A 68 -4.89 13.07 -2.78
N TYR A 69 -3.93 12.16 -2.78
CA TYR A 69 -2.66 12.34 -3.47
C TYR A 69 -2.82 12.42 -4.99
N TYR A 70 -3.78 11.70 -5.54
CA TYR A 70 -4.11 11.80 -6.96
C TYR A 70 -4.64 13.19 -7.31
N LYS A 71 -5.53 13.74 -6.50
CA LYS A 71 -6.05 15.10 -6.68
C LYS A 71 -4.96 16.16 -6.59
N GLU A 72 -4.01 15.98 -5.69
CA GLU A 72 -2.90 16.90 -5.48
C GLU A 72 -1.83 16.79 -6.57
N GLY A 73 -1.93 15.80 -7.44
CA GLY A 73 -0.95 15.56 -8.50
C GLY A 73 0.31 14.84 -8.03
N ILE A 74 0.33 14.36 -6.79
CA ILE A 74 1.44 13.58 -6.23
C ILE A 74 1.49 12.20 -6.87
N PHE A 75 0.34 11.54 -6.99
CA PHE A 75 0.21 10.29 -7.73
C PHE A 75 -0.33 10.58 -9.13
N ARG A 76 0.35 10.06 -10.15
CA ARG A 76 -0.11 10.20 -11.54
C ARG A 76 -1.17 9.18 -11.90
N GLU A 77 -1.22 8.06 -11.19
CA GLU A 77 -2.12 6.95 -11.46
C GLU A 77 -2.42 6.20 -10.17
N ILE A 78 -3.66 5.81 -10.00
CA ILE A 78 -4.10 4.97 -8.89
C ILE A 78 -5.02 3.88 -9.43
N ALA A 79 -5.18 2.79 -8.68
CA ALA A 79 -6.13 1.75 -9.05
C ALA A 79 -7.54 2.32 -9.03
N GLU A 80 -8.29 2.12 -10.11
CA GLU A 80 -9.69 2.56 -10.20
C GLU A 80 -10.57 1.80 -9.22
N ASP A 81 -10.26 0.51 -9.03
CA ASP A 81 -11.00 -0.35 -8.13
C ASP A 81 -10.05 -1.22 -7.31
N VAL A 82 -10.56 -1.74 -6.22
CA VAL A 82 -9.80 -2.62 -5.35
C VAL A 82 -9.56 -3.97 -6.04
N ILE A 83 -8.37 -4.51 -5.88
CA ILE A 83 -8.04 -5.85 -6.37
C ILE A 83 -8.33 -6.85 -5.26
N ARG A 84 -9.13 -7.85 -5.58
CA ARG A 84 -9.53 -8.91 -4.66
C ARG A 84 -8.86 -10.22 -5.04
N PRO A 85 -8.63 -11.13 -4.08
CA PRO A 85 -8.07 -12.44 -4.39
C PRO A 85 -9.02 -13.26 -5.26
N SER A 86 -8.45 -14.16 -6.07
CA SER A 86 -9.23 -15.08 -6.88
C SER A 86 -10.02 -16.07 -6.00
N ALA A 87 -11.03 -16.70 -6.59
CA ALA A 87 -11.80 -17.74 -5.89
C ALA A 87 -10.91 -18.92 -5.49
N GLU A 88 -9.94 -19.27 -6.32
CA GLU A 88 -8.99 -20.33 -6.03
C GLU A 88 -8.09 -19.99 -4.84
N GLU A 89 -7.58 -18.77 -4.78
CA GLU A 89 -6.77 -18.30 -3.67
C GLU A 89 -7.56 -18.29 -2.36
N CYS A 90 -8.83 -17.87 -2.39
CA CYS A 90 -9.71 -17.92 -1.21
C CYS A 90 -9.96 -19.34 -0.73
N ARG A 91 -10.04 -20.31 -1.63
CA ARG A 91 -10.21 -21.72 -1.27
C ARG A 91 -8.95 -22.30 -0.62
N ASN A 92 -7.77 -21.91 -1.11
CA ASN A 92 -6.49 -22.39 -0.59
C ASN A 92 -6.08 -21.67 0.69
N ASN A 93 -6.52 -20.44 0.88
CA ASN A 93 -6.21 -19.64 2.06
C ASN A 93 -7.43 -18.83 2.49
N GLY A 94 -8.09 -19.28 3.56
CA GLY A 94 -9.30 -18.62 4.06
C GLY A 94 -9.10 -17.18 4.51
N ARG A 95 -7.87 -16.79 4.88
CA ARG A 95 -7.54 -15.42 5.28
C ARG A 95 -7.57 -14.46 4.09
N ALA A 96 -7.44 -14.96 2.86
CA ALA A 96 -7.44 -14.15 1.66
C ALA A 96 -8.83 -13.54 1.36
N ARG A 97 -9.91 -14.08 1.90
CA ARG A 97 -11.28 -13.64 1.61
C ARG A 97 -11.52 -12.17 1.86
N SER A 98 -10.95 -11.62 2.94
CA SER A 98 -11.10 -10.22 3.31
C SER A 98 -9.99 -9.32 2.78
N THR A 99 -9.04 -9.89 2.05
CA THR A 99 -7.90 -9.14 1.53
C THR A 99 -8.29 -8.23 0.37
N LYS A 100 -7.84 -7.00 0.42
CA LYS A 100 -8.01 -6.02 -0.65
C LYS A 100 -6.67 -5.38 -0.94
N MET A 101 -6.35 -5.20 -2.23
CA MET A 101 -5.13 -4.56 -2.65
C MET A 101 -5.43 -3.31 -3.45
N ARG A 102 -4.72 -2.22 -3.14
CA ARG A 102 -4.75 -0.98 -3.91
C ARG A 102 -3.33 -0.59 -4.27
N TRP A 103 -3.17 -0.02 -5.45
CA TRP A 103 -1.86 0.41 -5.93
C TRP A 103 -1.92 1.86 -6.42
N ALA A 104 -0.75 2.50 -6.43
CA ALA A 104 -0.59 3.85 -6.96
C ALA A 104 0.81 4.00 -7.56
N VAL A 105 0.94 4.95 -8.47
CA VAL A 105 2.21 5.30 -9.11
C VAL A 105 2.47 6.78 -8.85
N LYS A 106 3.63 7.09 -8.31
CA LYS A 106 4.03 8.48 -8.08
C LYS A 106 4.38 9.17 -9.39
N ARG A 107 4.00 10.42 -9.49
CA ARG A 107 4.34 11.28 -10.64
C ARG A 107 5.82 11.59 -10.72
#